data_8c5c6503b582b827ac8febdbec95d65c
#
_entry.id   8c5c6503b582b827ac8febdbec95d65c
#
_cell.length_a   1.000
_cell.length_b   1.000
_cell.length_c   1.000
_cell.angle_alpha   90.00
_cell.angle_beta   90.00
_cell.angle_gamma   90.00
#
_symmetry.space_group_name_H-M   'P 1'
#
loop_
_entity.id
_entity.type
_entity.pdbx_description
1 polymer ?
#
loop_
_entity_poly.entity_id
_entity_poly.type
_entity_poly.pdbx_seq_one_letter_code
_entity_poly.pdbx_strand_id
1 'polypeptide(L)'
;MSNRFFFNFAVFLSLLTATSVVIGTVSTTAGQRGGAFRASRDHPAIRYSDGPVNNAIDSLNSRLDAGALELRFNGSSGYLPSVLEALDVPIESQVLVFSPTSFQEEYIRFDNPRAVYFADDVAVGWVRGADVLELAAQDKQQGTIFYALPQTQSAVPRFERRENCLACHLSWDTLGVPGLQVLSMFPMPKDRNAYASGHVTDHRTRLQDRWGGWYVTGDHGGVAHMGNVEVVDVEDP
;
A
#
# COMPACT_ATOMS: atom_id res chain seq x y z
N MET A 1 62.86 -62.52 -44.56
CA MET A 1 62.51 -62.94 -43.20
C MET A 1 61.84 -61.77 -42.50
N SER A 2 60.54 -61.87 -42.34
CA SER A 2 59.62 -60.79 -41.92
C SER A 2 59.38 -60.90 -40.43
N ASN A 3 59.60 -59.81 -39.67
CA ASN A 3 59.15 -59.70 -38.27
C ASN A 3 58.12 -58.54 -38.24
N ARG A 4 56.88 -58.92 -38.01
CA ARG A 4 55.74 -58.00 -37.78
C ARG A 4 55.68 -57.72 -36.25
N PHE A 5 55.87 -56.45 -35.89
CA PHE A 5 55.53 -55.96 -34.56
C PHE A 5 54.07 -55.53 -34.53
N PHE A 6 53.28 -56.10 -33.66
CA PHE A 6 51.92 -55.62 -33.31
C PHE A 6 52.03 -54.58 -32.21
N PHE A 7 51.57 -53.37 -32.49
CA PHE A 7 51.36 -52.35 -31.51
C PHE A 7 49.92 -52.40 -30.97
N ASN A 8 49.78 -52.73 -29.70
CA ASN A 8 48.49 -52.63 -28.99
C ASN A 8 48.25 -51.18 -28.60
N PHE A 9 47.21 -50.59 -29.17
CA PHE A 9 46.70 -49.31 -28.75
C PHE A 9 45.69 -49.51 -27.61
N ALA A 10 46.07 -49.18 -26.38
CA ALA A 10 45.16 -49.08 -25.25
C ALA A 10 44.47 -47.73 -25.27
N VAL A 11 43.16 -47.73 -25.54
CA VAL A 11 42.31 -46.54 -25.48
C VAL A 11 41.94 -46.30 -24.01
N PHE A 12 42.53 -45.25 -23.42
CA PHE A 12 42.10 -44.72 -22.11
C PHE A 12 40.85 -43.87 -22.33
N LEU A 13 39.71 -44.41 -21.90
CA LEU A 13 38.44 -43.68 -21.86
C LEU A 13 38.40 -42.85 -20.57
N SER A 14 38.73 -41.53 -20.68
CA SER A 14 38.59 -40.57 -19.56
C SER A 14 37.13 -40.20 -19.37
N LEU A 15 36.51 -40.71 -18.29
CA LEU A 15 35.20 -40.20 -17.83
C LEU A 15 35.38 -38.80 -17.25
N LEU A 16 34.96 -37.76 -17.96
CA LEU A 16 34.75 -36.43 -17.40
C LEU A 16 33.41 -36.44 -16.69
N THR A 17 33.39 -36.50 -15.39
CA THR A 17 32.20 -36.20 -14.57
C THR A 17 32.02 -34.68 -14.52
N ALA A 18 31.04 -34.19 -15.30
CA ALA A 18 30.62 -32.80 -15.21
C ALA A 18 29.77 -32.59 -13.93
N THR A 19 30.38 -32.01 -12.92
CA THR A 19 29.68 -31.57 -11.71
C THR A 19 28.97 -30.27 -12.03
N SER A 20 27.65 -30.35 -12.32
CA SER A 20 26.81 -29.17 -12.49
C SER A 20 26.59 -28.51 -11.14
N VAL A 21 27.30 -27.41 -10.90
CA VAL A 21 27.02 -26.50 -9.76
C VAL A 21 25.77 -25.70 -10.12
N VAL A 22 24.64 -26.09 -9.54
CA VAL A 22 23.42 -25.30 -9.58
C VAL A 22 23.61 -24.10 -8.65
N ILE A 23 24.03 -22.97 -9.21
CA ILE A 23 24.00 -21.68 -8.51
C ILE A 23 22.53 -21.27 -8.43
N GLY A 24 21.90 -21.61 -7.30
CA GLY A 24 20.59 -21.09 -6.98
C GLY A 24 20.69 -19.58 -6.77
N THR A 25 20.22 -18.79 -7.74
CA THR A 25 19.99 -17.36 -7.53
C THR A 25 18.88 -17.20 -6.50
N VAL A 26 19.25 -16.87 -5.26
CA VAL A 26 18.29 -16.42 -4.26
C VAL A 26 17.82 -15.05 -4.72
N SER A 27 16.74 -15.02 -5.47
CA SER A 27 16.01 -13.78 -5.74
C SER A 27 15.34 -13.35 -4.44
N THR A 28 15.99 -12.47 -3.69
CA THR A 28 15.36 -11.76 -2.57
C THR A 28 14.40 -10.74 -3.16
N THR A 29 13.20 -11.19 -3.51
CA THR A 29 12.13 -10.31 -3.94
C THR A 29 11.51 -9.65 -2.71
N ALA A 30 11.40 -8.34 -2.75
CA ALA A 30 10.61 -7.53 -1.81
C ALA A 30 9.13 -7.99 -1.70
N GLY A 31 8.72 -8.98 -2.50
CA GLY A 31 7.39 -9.59 -2.50
C GLY A 31 7.08 -10.58 -1.38
N GLN A 32 8.05 -10.90 -0.50
CA GLN A 32 7.81 -11.92 0.55
C GLN A 32 7.02 -11.42 1.77
N ARG A 33 6.85 -10.11 1.96
CA ARG A 33 6.02 -9.60 3.07
C ARG A 33 4.53 -9.95 2.92
N GLY A 34 3.99 -9.95 1.70
CA GLY A 34 2.61 -10.37 1.44
C GLY A 34 2.34 -11.89 1.51
N GLY A 35 3.40 -12.71 1.42
CA GLY A 35 3.29 -14.18 1.43
C GLY A 35 2.95 -14.79 2.79
N ALA A 36 3.41 -14.18 3.89
CA ALA A 36 3.22 -14.70 5.25
C ALA A 36 1.74 -14.77 5.68
N PHE A 37 0.90 -13.88 5.15
CA PHE A 37 -0.52 -13.80 5.49
C PHE A 37 -1.46 -14.27 4.37
N ARG A 38 -0.93 -14.89 3.32
CA ARG A 38 -1.76 -15.35 2.20
C ARG A 38 -2.84 -16.35 2.65
N ALA A 39 -2.48 -17.28 3.51
CA ALA A 39 -3.42 -18.24 4.08
C ALA A 39 -4.44 -17.58 5.00
N SER A 40 -4.06 -16.50 5.70
CA SER A 40 -4.96 -15.70 6.53
C SER A 40 -5.97 -14.94 5.67
N ARG A 41 -5.52 -14.30 4.60
CA ARG A 41 -6.37 -13.57 3.65
C ARG A 41 -7.50 -14.45 3.09
N ASP A 42 -7.14 -15.65 2.67
CA ASP A 42 -8.07 -16.58 2.02
C ASP A 42 -8.66 -17.61 3.01
N HIS A 43 -8.51 -17.39 4.33
CA HIS A 43 -9.16 -18.21 5.34
C HIS A 43 -10.68 -18.21 5.15
N PRO A 44 -11.39 -19.35 5.34
CA PRO A 44 -12.84 -19.46 5.11
C PRO A 44 -13.70 -18.40 5.84
N ALA A 45 -13.22 -17.87 6.96
CA ALA A 45 -13.91 -16.80 7.68
C ALA A 45 -13.75 -15.41 7.03
N ILE A 46 -12.69 -15.19 6.23
CA ILE A 46 -12.36 -13.90 5.61
C ILE A 46 -12.72 -13.92 4.12
N ARG A 47 -12.22 -14.91 3.36
CA ARG A 47 -12.47 -15.08 1.93
C ARG A 47 -12.23 -13.81 1.12
N TYR A 48 -11.10 -13.13 1.37
CA TYR A 48 -10.83 -11.83 0.77
C TYR A 48 -10.81 -11.85 -0.76
N SER A 49 -10.28 -12.92 -1.37
CA SER A 49 -10.14 -12.99 -2.83
C SER A 49 -11.42 -13.39 -3.55
N ASP A 50 -12.32 -14.16 -2.93
CA ASP A 50 -13.46 -14.80 -3.59
C ASP A 50 -14.82 -14.62 -2.89
N GLY A 51 -14.82 -14.00 -1.71
CA GLY A 51 -16.04 -13.72 -0.97
C GLY A 51 -16.88 -12.61 -1.61
N PRO A 52 -18.20 -12.61 -1.39
CA PRO A 52 -19.05 -11.50 -1.82
C PRO A 52 -18.66 -10.22 -1.05
N VAL A 53 -18.62 -9.10 -1.77
CA VAL A 53 -18.31 -7.79 -1.20
C VAL A 53 -19.61 -7.12 -0.75
N ASN A 54 -19.60 -6.53 0.44
CA ASN A 54 -20.73 -5.77 0.99
C ASN A 54 -20.24 -4.57 1.79
N ASN A 55 -19.92 -3.48 1.09
CA ASN A 55 -19.48 -2.23 1.68
C ASN A 55 -19.98 -1.00 0.91
N ALA A 56 -19.69 0.19 1.42
CA ALA A 56 -20.16 1.46 0.85
C ALA A 56 -19.70 1.64 -0.61
N ILE A 57 -18.47 1.24 -0.96
CA ILE A 57 -17.92 1.42 -2.32
C ILE A 57 -18.57 0.46 -3.33
N ASP A 58 -18.84 -0.78 -2.93
CA ASP A 58 -19.56 -1.73 -3.75
C ASP A 58 -20.98 -1.22 -4.08
N SER A 59 -21.65 -0.63 -3.08
CA SER A 59 -22.94 0.03 -3.25
C SER A 59 -22.86 1.21 -4.21
N LEU A 60 -21.78 2.03 -4.16
CA LEU A 60 -21.56 3.11 -5.13
C LEU A 60 -21.36 2.58 -6.55
N ASN A 61 -20.53 1.57 -6.74
CA ASN A 61 -20.34 0.94 -8.05
C ASN A 61 -21.67 0.43 -8.62
N SER A 62 -22.47 -0.23 -7.79
CA SER A 62 -23.79 -0.71 -8.21
C SER A 62 -24.73 0.43 -8.65
N ARG A 63 -24.72 1.58 -7.96
CA ARG A 63 -25.50 2.76 -8.32
C ARG A 63 -24.99 3.43 -9.60
N LEU A 64 -23.66 3.47 -9.81
CA LEU A 64 -23.04 3.97 -11.04
C LEU A 64 -23.43 3.08 -12.24
N ASP A 65 -23.30 1.76 -12.09
CA ASP A 65 -23.65 0.78 -13.13
C ASP A 65 -25.15 0.86 -13.52
N ALA A 66 -26.02 1.17 -12.56
CA ALA A 66 -27.45 1.34 -12.79
C ALA A 66 -27.83 2.75 -13.31
N GLY A 67 -26.89 3.67 -13.46
CA GLY A 67 -27.14 5.06 -13.81
C GLY A 67 -27.92 5.85 -12.74
N ALA A 68 -27.98 5.34 -11.51
CA ALA A 68 -28.67 5.96 -10.38
C ALA A 68 -27.76 6.93 -9.60
N LEU A 69 -26.50 7.03 -9.97
CA LEU A 69 -25.51 7.96 -9.44
C LEU A 69 -24.63 8.45 -10.59
N GLU A 70 -24.30 9.73 -10.57
CA GLU A 70 -23.32 10.35 -11.45
C GLU A 70 -22.26 11.04 -10.61
N LEU A 71 -20.98 10.75 -10.86
CA LEU A 71 -19.86 11.44 -10.23
C LEU A 71 -19.41 12.61 -11.10
N ARG A 72 -19.38 13.81 -10.50
CA ARG A 72 -18.98 15.04 -11.16
C ARG A 72 -17.46 15.22 -11.04
N PHE A 73 -16.80 15.43 -12.17
CA PHE A 73 -15.38 15.77 -12.21
C PHE A 73 -15.19 17.29 -12.09
N ASN A 74 -14.43 17.74 -11.09
CA ASN A 74 -14.25 19.16 -10.78
C ASN A 74 -12.77 19.57 -10.90
N GLY A 75 -12.34 20.00 -12.06
CA GLY A 75 -11.04 20.62 -12.29
C GLY A 75 -9.88 19.94 -11.56
N SER A 76 -9.17 20.70 -10.72
CA SER A 76 -7.99 20.23 -9.98
C SER A 76 -8.27 19.28 -8.82
N SER A 77 -9.51 19.23 -8.34
CA SER A 77 -9.91 18.31 -7.24
C SER A 77 -10.49 16.98 -7.77
N GLY A 78 -10.62 16.83 -9.09
CA GLY A 78 -11.10 15.61 -9.71
C GLY A 78 -12.48 15.19 -9.22
N TYR A 79 -12.63 13.92 -8.91
CA TYR A 79 -13.87 13.36 -8.37
C TYR A 79 -14.04 13.55 -6.86
N LEU A 80 -13.03 14.08 -6.13
CA LEU A 80 -13.05 14.13 -4.67
C LEU A 80 -14.36 14.71 -4.09
N PRO A 81 -14.83 15.91 -4.47
CA PRO A 81 -16.03 16.49 -3.85
C PRO A 81 -17.27 15.61 -4.05
N SER A 82 -17.43 15.07 -5.26
CA SER A 82 -18.57 14.22 -5.60
C SER A 82 -18.53 12.86 -4.89
N VAL A 83 -17.34 12.32 -4.66
CA VAL A 83 -17.14 11.07 -3.92
C VAL A 83 -17.45 11.27 -2.43
N LEU A 84 -16.97 12.36 -1.83
CA LEU A 84 -17.27 12.66 -0.42
C LEU A 84 -18.78 12.84 -0.20
N GLU A 85 -19.47 13.56 -1.10
CA GLU A 85 -20.92 13.73 -1.07
C GLU A 85 -21.65 12.38 -1.22
N ALA A 86 -21.23 11.54 -2.17
CA ALA A 86 -21.88 10.26 -2.44
C ALA A 86 -21.72 9.22 -1.31
N LEU A 87 -20.66 9.36 -0.51
CA LEU A 87 -20.33 8.52 0.64
C LEU A 87 -20.77 9.12 1.99
N ASP A 88 -21.35 10.33 1.99
CA ASP A 88 -21.67 11.09 3.20
C ASP A 88 -20.46 11.26 4.14
N VAL A 89 -19.28 11.52 3.55
CA VAL A 89 -18.02 11.75 4.28
C VAL A 89 -17.84 13.25 4.53
N PRO A 90 -17.80 13.71 5.81
CA PRO A 90 -17.65 15.11 6.12
C PRO A 90 -16.30 15.65 5.65
N ILE A 91 -16.28 16.82 5.01
CA ILE A 91 -15.04 17.46 4.59
C ILE A 91 -14.20 17.89 5.81
N GLU A 92 -14.83 18.14 6.94
CA GLU A 92 -14.23 18.52 8.21
C GLU A 92 -13.46 17.36 8.87
N SER A 93 -13.68 16.12 8.42
CA SER A 93 -12.93 14.93 8.90
C SER A 93 -11.48 14.92 8.42
N GLN A 94 -11.09 15.89 7.57
CA GLN A 94 -9.77 15.93 6.95
C GLN A 94 -8.63 15.86 7.96
N VAL A 95 -7.71 14.93 7.71
CA VAL A 95 -6.37 14.91 8.29
C VAL A 95 -5.33 14.90 7.17
N LEU A 96 -4.13 15.43 7.46
CA LEU A 96 -3.08 15.59 6.45
C LEU A 96 -1.85 14.76 6.79
N VAL A 97 -1.37 13.99 5.83
CA VAL A 97 -0.22 13.10 5.93
C VAL A 97 0.80 13.47 4.87
N PHE A 98 2.00 13.87 5.28
CA PHE A 98 3.09 14.21 4.37
C PHE A 98 4.17 13.14 4.29
N SER A 99 4.08 12.07 5.10
CA SER A 99 4.95 10.91 4.93
C SER A 99 4.59 10.14 3.64
N PRO A 100 5.59 9.79 2.81
CA PRO A 100 5.37 9.15 1.51
C PRO A 100 5.10 7.64 1.68
N THR A 101 4.00 7.29 2.36
CA THR A 101 3.62 5.93 2.75
C THR A 101 2.44 5.37 1.94
N SER A 102 2.36 5.68 0.65
CA SER A 102 1.35 5.19 -0.27
C SER A 102 1.98 4.83 -1.60
N PHE A 103 1.28 4.11 -2.47
CA PHE A 103 1.72 3.89 -3.85
C PHE A 103 1.81 5.18 -4.69
N GLN A 104 1.34 6.30 -4.16
CA GLN A 104 1.43 7.63 -4.74
C GLN A 104 2.54 8.47 -4.07
N GLU A 105 3.57 7.83 -3.49
CA GLU A 105 4.65 8.46 -2.75
C GLU A 105 5.33 9.61 -3.49
N GLU A 106 5.42 9.54 -4.81
CA GLU A 106 6.03 10.57 -5.67
C GLU A 106 5.32 11.92 -5.62
N TYR A 107 4.03 11.94 -5.30
CA TYR A 107 3.23 13.16 -5.16
C TYR A 107 3.19 13.69 -3.72
N ILE A 108 3.52 12.86 -2.72
CA ILE A 108 3.36 13.19 -1.31
C ILE A 108 4.63 13.86 -0.78
N ARG A 109 4.48 15.09 -0.31
CA ARG A 109 5.55 15.91 0.30
C ARG A 109 4.99 16.79 1.40
N PHE A 110 5.90 17.44 2.15
CA PHE A 110 5.49 18.38 3.19
C PHE A 110 4.59 19.49 2.64
N ASP A 111 4.90 20.07 1.49
CA ASP A 111 4.12 21.10 0.81
C ASP A 111 2.95 20.57 -0.06
N ASN A 112 2.85 19.27 -0.22
CA ASN A 112 1.78 18.59 -0.95
C ASN A 112 1.34 17.30 -0.21
N PRO A 113 0.77 17.42 0.99
CA PRO A 113 0.37 16.26 1.77
C PRO A 113 -0.81 15.50 1.14
N ARG A 114 -0.92 14.23 1.48
CA ARG A 114 -2.13 13.47 1.26
C ARG A 114 -3.20 13.90 2.26
N ALA A 115 -4.33 14.36 1.77
CA ALA A 115 -5.53 14.58 2.57
C ALA A 115 -6.29 13.26 2.71
N VAL A 116 -6.64 12.87 3.93
CA VAL A 116 -7.47 11.71 4.22
C VAL A 116 -8.74 12.20 4.89
N TYR A 117 -9.88 11.86 4.29
CA TYR A 117 -11.22 12.12 4.80
C TYR A 117 -11.83 10.80 5.26
N PHE A 118 -12.64 10.80 6.30
CA PHE A 118 -13.18 9.55 6.83
C PHE A 118 -14.54 9.70 7.50
N ALA A 119 -15.27 8.60 7.48
CA ALA A 119 -16.45 8.31 8.28
C ALA A 119 -16.24 6.98 9.01
N ASP A 120 -17.28 6.42 9.62
CA ASP A 120 -17.16 5.22 10.48
C ASP A 120 -16.61 4.00 9.73
N ASP A 121 -16.98 3.82 8.46
CA ASP A 121 -16.71 2.61 7.68
C ASP A 121 -15.95 2.86 6.38
N VAL A 122 -15.58 4.11 6.09
CA VAL A 122 -14.89 4.47 4.85
C VAL A 122 -13.85 5.57 5.07
N ALA A 123 -12.74 5.47 4.34
CA ALA A 123 -11.72 6.53 4.24
C ALA A 123 -11.42 6.82 2.78
N VAL A 124 -11.17 8.10 2.47
CA VAL A 124 -10.85 8.62 1.13
C VAL A 124 -9.55 9.38 1.20
N GLY A 125 -8.52 8.92 0.49
CA GLY A 125 -7.22 9.56 0.37
C GLY A 125 -7.09 10.30 -0.96
N TRP A 126 -6.68 11.57 -0.91
CA TRP A 126 -6.45 12.41 -2.07
C TRP A 126 -5.12 13.14 -1.98
N VAL A 127 -4.39 13.17 -3.08
CA VAL A 127 -3.17 13.99 -3.24
C VAL A 127 -3.35 14.87 -4.45
N ARG A 128 -3.03 16.15 -4.33
CA ARG A 128 -3.11 17.07 -5.46
C ARG A 128 -2.16 16.63 -6.57
N GLY A 129 -2.70 16.48 -7.78
CA GLY A 129 -1.95 16.08 -8.96
C GLY A 129 -1.69 14.58 -9.09
N ALA A 130 -2.15 13.77 -8.16
CA ALA A 130 -2.00 12.32 -8.24
C ALA A 130 -3.03 11.67 -9.17
N ASP A 131 -2.73 10.47 -9.62
CA ASP A 131 -3.48 9.77 -10.68
C ASP A 131 -4.79 9.16 -10.19
N VAL A 132 -4.93 8.88 -8.87
CA VAL A 132 -6.10 8.20 -8.32
C VAL A 132 -6.54 8.81 -6.98
N LEU A 133 -7.84 8.67 -6.66
CA LEU A 133 -8.28 8.61 -5.26
C LEU A 133 -8.02 7.21 -4.71
N GLU A 134 -7.47 7.13 -3.51
CA GLU A 134 -7.35 5.89 -2.76
C GLU A 134 -8.51 5.79 -1.79
N LEU A 135 -9.19 4.66 -1.75
CA LEU A 135 -10.30 4.45 -0.84
C LEU A 135 -10.12 3.16 -0.05
N ALA A 136 -10.62 3.18 1.18
CA ALA A 136 -10.67 2.02 2.05
C ALA A 136 -12.07 1.92 2.63
N ALA A 137 -12.73 0.78 2.47
CA ALA A 137 -14.07 0.55 3.00
C ALA A 137 -14.10 -0.71 3.85
N GLN A 138 -14.77 -0.64 5.00
CA GLN A 138 -14.94 -1.78 5.90
C GLN A 138 -15.98 -2.74 5.31
N ASP A 139 -15.58 -4.00 5.21
CA ASP A 139 -16.49 -5.09 4.88
C ASP A 139 -16.69 -5.97 6.13
N LYS A 140 -17.93 -6.37 6.38
CA LYS A 140 -18.29 -7.11 7.61
C LYS A 140 -17.58 -8.45 7.77
N GLN A 141 -17.18 -9.06 6.65
CA GLN A 141 -16.51 -10.37 6.64
C GLN A 141 -15.04 -10.27 6.26
N GLN A 142 -14.71 -9.41 5.29
CA GLN A 142 -13.38 -9.41 4.66
C GLN A 142 -12.40 -8.44 5.34
N GLY A 143 -12.85 -7.64 6.30
CA GLY A 143 -12.08 -6.55 6.86
C GLY A 143 -12.05 -5.35 5.93
N THR A 144 -10.93 -4.65 5.83
CA THR A 144 -10.84 -3.47 4.97
C THR A 144 -10.55 -3.86 3.52
N ILE A 145 -11.41 -3.43 2.60
CA ILE A 145 -11.20 -3.56 1.16
C ILE A 145 -10.73 -2.23 0.59
N PHE A 146 -9.70 -2.27 -0.24
CA PHE A 146 -9.07 -1.09 -0.83
C PHE A 146 -9.46 -0.92 -2.28
N TYR A 147 -9.67 0.35 -2.67
CA TYR A 147 -10.07 0.73 -4.02
C TYR A 147 -9.27 1.92 -4.52
N ALA A 148 -9.24 2.09 -5.82
CA ALA A 148 -8.77 3.29 -6.49
C ALA A 148 -9.83 3.79 -7.48
N LEU A 149 -9.99 5.10 -7.57
CA LEU A 149 -10.76 5.76 -8.62
C LEU A 149 -9.83 6.65 -9.44
N PRO A 150 -9.61 6.35 -10.74
CA PRO A 150 -8.78 7.17 -11.60
C PRO A 150 -9.24 8.64 -11.62
N GLN A 151 -8.29 9.57 -11.51
CA GLN A 151 -8.54 11.01 -11.52
C GLN A 151 -8.47 11.59 -12.94
N THR A 152 -8.98 10.83 -13.91
CA THR A 152 -9.19 11.25 -15.30
C THR A 152 -10.67 11.26 -15.57
N GLN A 153 -11.16 12.37 -16.15
CA GLN A 153 -12.59 12.49 -16.47
C GLN A 153 -13.03 11.36 -17.40
N SER A 154 -14.08 10.65 -17.00
CA SER A 154 -14.63 9.49 -17.70
C SER A 154 -16.15 9.57 -17.75
N ALA A 155 -16.74 9.06 -18.82
CA ALA A 155 -18.18 8.89 -18.91
C ALA A 155 -18.73 7.80 -17.96
N VAL A 156 -17.86 6.85 -17.58
CA VAL A 156 -18.21 5.76 -16.65
C VAL A 156 -17.09 5.62 -15.63
N PRO A 157 -17.02 6.50 -14.64
CA PRO A 157 -16.05 6.36 -13.55
C PRO A 157 -16.38 5.12 -12.73
N ARG A 158 -15.34 4.35 -12.33
CA ARG A 158 -15.52 3.13 -11.58
C ARG A 158 -14.44 2.97 -10.53
N PHE A 159 -14.83 2.57 -9.33
CA PHE A 159 -13.92 2.20 -8.26
C PHE A 159 -13.38 0.79 -8.52
N GLU A 160 -12.08 0.68 -8.67
CA GLU A 160 -11.37 -0.57 -8.91
C GLU A 160 -10.76 -1.10 -7.62
N ARG A 161 -11.06 -2.36 -7.29
CA ARG A 161 -10.44 -3.02 -6.14
C ARG A 161 -8.93 -3.16 -6.33
N ARG A 162 -8.15 -2.90 -5.27
CA ARG A 162 -6.69 -2.90 -5.29
C ARG A 162 -6.13 -3.87 -4.25
N GLU A 163 -5.72 -5.06 -4.69
CA GLU A 163 -5.12 -6.07 -3.79
C GLU A 163 -3.67 -5.76 -3.40
N ASN A 164 -2.95 -4.97 -4.20
CA ASN A 164 -1.58 -4.57 -3.89
C ASN A 164 -1.48 -3.75 -2.59
N CYS A 165 -2.54 -3.07 -2.16
CA CYS A 165 -2.61 -2.38 -0.88
C CYS A 165 -2.35 -3.33 0.32
N LEU A 166 -2.67 -4.61 0.18
CA LEU A 166 -2.43 -5.62 1.20
C LEU A 166 -0.94 -5.86 1.48
N ALA A 167 -0.03 -5.40 0.63
CA ALA A 167 1.40 -5.47 0.90
C ALA A 167 1.78 -4.78 2.23
N CYS A 168 1.05 -3.72 2.59
CA CYS A 168 1.18 -3.00 3.85
C CYS A 168 0.01 -3.25 4.80
N HIS A 169 -1.20 -3.37 4.25
CA HIS A 169 -2.45 -3.44 5.02
C HIS A 169 -2.90 -4.88 5.39
N LEU A 170 -2.01 -5.87 5.23
CA LEU A 170 -2.17 -7.22 5.75
C LEU A 170 -0.84 -7.65 6.37
N SER A 171 -0.67 -7.37 7.64
CA SER A 171 0.60 -7.48 8.38
C SER A 171 0.38 -7.95 9.81
N TRP A 172 1.46 -8.05 10.59
CA TRP A 172 1.39 -8.29 12.03
C TRP A 172 0.65 -7.17 12.77
N ASP A 173 0.79 -5.93 12.31
CA ASP A 173 0.14 -4.77 12.92
C ASP A 173 -1.38 -4.76 12.70
N THR A 174 -1.84 -5.39 11.62
CA THR A 174 -3.27 -5.62 11.36
C THR A 174 -3.76 -6.98 11.87
N LEU A 175 -2.93 -7.69 12.65
CA LEU A 175 -3.22 -9.01 13.22
C LEU A 175 -3.58 -10.07 12.17
N GLY A 176 -3.05 -9.95 10.95
CA GLY A 176 -3.31 -10.88 9.86
C GLY A 176 -4.71 -10.75 9.23
N VAL A 177 -5.42 -9.67 9.50
CA VAL A 177 -6.70 -9.33 8.84
C VAL A 177 -6.48 -8.07 8.01
N PRO A 178 -7.05 -7.97 6.78
CA PRO A 178 -6.99 -6.73 6.02
C PRO A 178 -7.53 -5.55 6.83
N GLY A 179 -6.70 -4.52 7.04
CA GLY A 179 -7.01 -3.45 7.99
C GLY A 179 -6.30 -2.14 7.73
N LEU A 180 -6.83 -1.07 8.32
CA LEU A 180 -6.18 0.23 8.36
C LEU A 180 -5.13 0.27 9.46
N GLN A 181 -4.09 1.08 9.24
CA GLN A 181 -3.08 1.37 10.25
C GLN A 181 -2.66 2.83 10.17
N VAL A 182 -2.31 3.41 11.30
CA VAL A 182 -1.77 4.77 11.42
C VAL A 182 -0.28 4.63 11.72
N LEU A 183 0.54 5.06 10.79
CA LEU A 183 1.99 5.02 10.92
C LEU A 183 2.50 6.37 11.43
N SER A 184 3.38 6.35 12.44
CA SER A 184 4.15 7.50 12.92
C SER A 184 5.61 7.30 12.56
N MET A 185 6.21 8.27 11.86
CA MET A 185 7.57 8.17 11.37
C MET A 185 8.18 9.55 11.11
N PHE A 186 9.50 9.65 11.05
CA PHE A 186 10.17 10.80 10.46
C PHE A 186 10.44 10.52 8.97
N PRO A 187 9.74 11.19 8.05
CA PRO A 187 9.93 10.97 6.62
C PRO A 187 11.26 11.57 6.18
N MET A 188 12.24 10.72 5.91
CA MET A 188 13.52 11.13 5.35
C MET A 188 13.35 11.39 3.85
N PRO A 189 13.73 12.56 3.29
CA PRO A 189 13.42 12.94 1.91
C PRO A 189 13.94 11.98 0.84
N LYS A 190 15.04 11.28 1.10
CA LYS A 190 15.67 10.35 0.15
C LYS A 190 15.53 8.88 0.55
N ASP A 191 14.91 8.58 1.69
CA ASP A 191 14.77 7.20 2.15
C ASP A 191 13.46 6.57 1.63
N ARG A 192 13.58 5.83 0.55
CA ARG A 192 12.47 5.00 0.02
C ARG A 192 12.03 3.89 0.98
N ASN A 193 12.84 3.57 1.98
CA ASN A 193 12.52 2.60 3.02
C ASN A 193 12.01 3.28 4.31
N ALA A 194 11.73 4.57 4.28
CA ALA A 194 11.22 5.32 5.42
C ALA A 194 10.02 4.63 6.09
N TYR A 195 9.17 3.97 5.30
CA TYR A 195 8.11 3.09 5.80
C TYR A 195 8.60 2.06 6.82
N ALA A 196 9.80 1.49 6.64
CA ALA A 196 10.34 0.47 7.53
C ALA A 196 10.86 1.05 8.87
N SER A 197 11.11 2.36 8.95
CA SER A 197 11.57 3.05 10.17
C SER A 197 10.42 3.59 11.03
N GLY A 198 9.18 3.59 10.52
CA GLY A 198 8.00 3.99 11.26
C GLY A 198 7.49 2.90 12.21
N HIS A 199 6.63 3.30 13.14
CA HIS A 199 5.89 2.39 13.99
C HIS A 199 4.38 2.64 13.87
N VAL A 200 3.61 1.57 14.01
CA VAL A 200 2.15 1.68 14.02
C VAL A 200 1.69 2.29 15.35
N THR A 201 0.89 3.33 15.23
CA THR A 201 0.29 4.03 16.37
C THR A 201 -1.00 3.34 16.78
N ASP A 202 -1.08 2.94 18.05
CA ASP A 202 -2.30 2.42 18.68
C ASP A 202 -2.58 3.15 20.02
N HIS A 203 -3.57 2.66 20.77
CA HIS A 203 -3.95 3.23 22.07
C HIS A 203 -2.84 3.17 23.13
N ARG A 204 -1.83 2.31 22.98
CA ARG A 204 -0.68 2.13 23.88
C ARG A 204 0.47 3.10 23.55
N THR A 205 0.50 3.64 22.33
CA THR A 205 1.56 4.56 21.90
C THR A 205 1.49 5.86 22.68
N ARG A 206 2.59 6.28 23.29
CA ARG A 206 2.67 7.54 24.03
C ARG A 206 2.42 8.73 23.10
N LEU A 207 1.81 9.80 23.60
CA LEU A 207 1.48 10.98 22.77
C LEU A 207 2.71 11.57 22.10
N GLN A 208 3.84 11.64 22.81
CA GLN A 208 5.09 12.17 22.27
C GLN A 208 5.66 11.38 21.08
N ASP A 209 5.24 10.13 20.90
CA ASP A 209 5.72 9.24 19.84
C ASP A 209 4.71 9.17 18.66
N ARG A 210 3.62 9.94 18.71
CA ARG A 210 2.57 9.96 17.69
C ARG A 210 2.76 11.09 16.68
N TRP A 211 2.12 10.93 15.52
CA TRP A 211 1.94 11.95 14.48
C TRP A 211 3.17 12.26 13.65
N GLY A 212 4.25 11.49 13.75
CA GLY A 212 5.38 11.61 12.82
C GLY A 212 4.92 11.45 11.36
N GLY A 213 5.23 12.44 10.51
CA GLY A 213 4.76 12.48 9.12
C GLY A 213 3.34 13.01 8.91
N TRP A 214 2.70 13.53 9.98
CA TRP A 214 1.36 14.10 9.96
C TRP A 214 1.36 15.57 10.35
N TYR A 215 0.37 16.31 9.84
CA TYR A 215 0.06 17.64 10.35
C TYR A 215 -0.83 17.55 11.60
N VAL A 216 -0.43 18.26 12.63
CA VAL A 216 -1.23 18.51 13.84
C VAL A 216 -1.65 19.97 13.80
N THR A 217 -2.93 20.23 13.56
CA THR A 217 -3.47 21.58 13.33
C THR A 217 -4.32 22.10 14.49
N GLY A 218 -4.68 21.23 15.46
CA GLY A 218 -5.43 21.61 16.65
C GLY A 218 -4.54 22.14 17.78
N ASP A 219 -5.18 22.69 18.81
CA ASP A 219 -4.49 23.00 20.05
C ASP A 219 -4.17 21.71 20.82
N HIS A 220 -2.89 21.43 20.97
CA HIS A 220 -2.39 20.24 21.68
C HIS A 220 -2.00 20.54 23.15
N GLY A 221 -2.28 21.75 23.66
CA GLY A 221 -2.02 22.10 25.06
C GLY A 221 -0.55 22.03 25.49
N GLY A 222 0.39 22.15 24.55
CA GLY A 222 1.83 22.03 24.80
C GLY A 222 2.33 20.58 24.99
N VAL A 223 1.51 19.55 24.72
CA VAL A 223 1.95 18.15 24.74
C VAL A 223 2.92 17.89 23.59
N ALA A 224 4.07 17.26 23.89
CA ALA A 224 5.04 16.88 22.88
C ALA A 224 4.46 15.82 21.92
N HIS A 225 4.77 15.95 20.64
CA HIS A 225 4.41 15.01 19.59
C HIS A 225 5.42 15.07 18.43
N MET A 226 5.40 14.09 17.54
CA MET A 226 6.28 14.02 16.36
C MET A 226 5.71 14.73 15.11
N GLY A 227 4.51 15.28 15.18
CA GLY A 227 3.86 15.93 14.04
C GLY A 227 4.48 17.29 13.70
N ASN A 228 4.21 17.78 12.49
CA ASN A 228 4.68 19.07 11.96
C ASN A 228 6.21 19.19 11.81
N VAL A 229 6.92 18.06 11.79
CA VAL A 229 8.38 18.05 11.64
C VAL A 229 8.72 17.58 10.23
N GLU A 230 9.31 18.46 9.44
CA GLU A 230 9.95 18.12 8.19
C GLU A 230 11.42 17.79 8.46
N VAL A 231 11.85 16.61 8.00
CA VAL A 231 13.27 16.26 8.03
C VAL A 231 13.90 16.78 6.76
N VAL A 232 14.69 17.84 6.87
CA VAL A 232 15.54 18.32 5.78
C VAL A 232 16.81 17.47 5.69
N ASP A 233 17.36 17.34 4.49
CA ASP A 233 18.53 16.51 4.24
C ASP A 233 19.67 16.79 5.24
N VAL A 234 20.10 15.76 5.94
CA VAL A 234 21.22 15.82 6.89
C VAL A 234 22.54 15.53 6.13
N GLU A 235 22.77 16.18 5.01
CA GLU A 235 24.07 16.05 4.33
C GLU A 235 25.13 16.99 4.92
N ASP A 236 24.79 17.78 5.98
CA ASP A 236 25.80 18.54 6.72
C ASP A 236 25.47 18.57 8.22
N PRO A 237 26.35 18.03 9.07
CA PRO A 237 26.27 18.18 10.51
C PRO A 237 26.71 19.60 10.93
#